data_1cd8cf97320fc62235bbfb56db742470
#
_entry.id   1cd8cf97320fc62235bbfb56db742470
#
_cell.length_a   1.000
_cell.length_b   1.000
_cell.length_c   1.000
_cell.angle_alpha   90.00
_cell.angle_beta   90.00
_cell.angle_gamma   90.00
#
_symmetry.space_group_name_H-M   'P 1'
#
loop_
_entity.id
_entity.type
_entity.pdbx_description
1 polymer ?
#
loop_
_entity_poly.entity_id
_entity_poly.type
_entity_poly.pdbx_seq_one_letter_code
_entity_poly.pdbx_strand_id
1 'polypeptide(L)'
;MNEGAPAPLVTHGLGRSYGRLIALDELNLTVQHGECVALIGANGSGKSTAVRCITGLLTPSEGSVEICGADPHHEPEAERARAAMALVPDTPLLYEDLTVRQHLELVAMAHGVSDGELDARIDGVLDGLALADRASYLPRELSRGMRQKTQLACALIRPAALLVLDEPVVGLDPPSQTRLRELLLAAKADGVALLMTTHQLRFADGVADRGVVLEEGHVAEAGPWEELTARAVARGWELY
;
A
#
# COMPACT_ATOMS: atom_id res chain seq x y z
N MET A 1 22.35 -2.56 8.15
CA MET A 1 21.09 -2.90 8.87
C MET A 1 21.00 -1.94 10.03
N ASN A 2 19.94 -1.14 10.09
CA ASN A 2 19.76 -0.11 11.12
C ASN A 2 19.19 -0.78 12.39
N GLU A 3 20.05 -1.40 13.19
CA GLU A 3 19.66 -1.98 14.48
C GLU A 3 19.28 -0.83 15.44
N GLY A 4 17.98 -0.55 15.56
CA GLY A 4 17.43 0.45 16.48
C GLY A 4 16.36 1.38 15.91
N ALA A 5 16.11 1.38 14.60
CA ALA A 5 14.97 2.13 14.06
C ALA A 5 13.65 1.38 14.36
N PRO A 6 12.56 2.10 14.72
CA PRO A 6 11.27 1.47 14.93
C PRO A 6 10.78 0.79 13.65
N ALA A 7 10.03 -0.32 13.79
CA ALA A 7 9.41 -0.98 12.65
C ALA A 7 8.51 0.00 11.88
N PRO A 8 8.49 -0.03 10.54
CA PRO A 8 7.64 0.84 9.74
C PRO A 8 6.14 0.72 10.03
N LEU A 9 5.68 -0.45 10.44
CA LEU A 9 4.29 -0.64 10.89
C LEU A 9 4.23 -1.63 12.04
N VAL A 10 3.51 -1.25 13.09
CA VAL A 10 3.09 -2.15 14.18
C VAL A 10 1.62 -1.92 14.49
N THR A 11 0.84 -2.99 14.66
CA THR A 11 -0.52 -2.93 15.19
C THR A 11 -0.65 -3.84 16.39
N HIS A 12 -1.37 -3.39 17.42
CA HIS A 12 -1.64 -4.13 18.64
C HIS A 12 -3.14 -4.23 18.86
N GLY A 13 -3.70 -5.43 18.73
CA GLY A 13 -5.11 -5.73 18.94
C GLY A 13 -6.04 -4.83 18.14
N LEU A 14 -5.63 -4.45 16.89
CA LEU A 14 -6.36 -3.49 16.08
C LEU A 14 -7.74 -4.03 15.71
N GLY A 15 -8.79 -3.32 16.15
CA GLY A 15 -10.17 -3.72 15.94
C GLY A 15 -11.07 -2.56 15.49
N ARG A 16 -12.09 -2.88 14.68
CA ARG A 16 -13.12 -1.92 14.27
C ARG A 16 -14.49 -2.55 14.20
N SER A 17 -15.46 -1.95 14.94
CA SER A 17 -16.85 -2.35 14.97
C SER A 17 -17.77 -1.24 14.45
N TYR A 18 -18.87 -1.62 13.81
CA TYR A 18 -19.97 -0.75 13.37
C TYR A 18 -21.26 -1.24 14.03
N GLY A 19 -21.56 -0.71 15.21
CA GLY A 19 -22.66 -1.21 16.04
C GLY A 19 -22.41 -2.66 16.47
N ARG A 20 -23.18 -3.62 15.93
CA ARG A 20 -23.01 -5.05 16.22
C ARG A 20 -22.11 -5.79 15.21
N LEU A 21 -21.77 -5.15 14.10
CA LEU A 21 -20.91 -5.75 13.09
C LEU A 21 -19.46 -5.53 13.48
N ILE A 22 -18.72 -6.60 13.71
CA ILE A 22 -17.27 -6.59 13.86
C ILE A 22 -16.68 -6.66 12.46
N ALA A 23 -16.03 -5.59 12.00
CA ALA A 23 -15.43 -5.52 10.67
C ALA A 23 -13.94 -5.85 10.68
N LEU A 24 -13.30 -5.73 11.84
CA LEU A 24 -11.93 -6.15 12.10
C LEU A 24 -11.80 -6.45 13.59
N ASP A 25 -11.13 -7.54 13.93
CA ASP A 25 -10.92 -7.99 15.31
C ASP A 25 -9.48 -8.42 15.55
N GLU A 26 -8.88 -7.87 16.59
CA GLU A 26 -7.57 -8.25 17.15
C GLU A 26 -6.41 -8.39 16.12
N LEU A 27 -6.36 -7.56 15.08
CA LEU A 27 -5.23 -7.62 14.14
C LEU A 27 -3.92 -7.19 14.82
N ASN A 28 -3.02 -8.15 15.02
CA ASN A 28 -1.66 -7.95 15.46
C ASN A 28 -0.71 -8.17 14.28
N LEU A 29 -0.09 -7.09 13.81
CA LEU A 29 0.76 -7.10 12.63
C LEU A 29 2.00 -6.24 12.85
N THR A 30 3.15 -6.77 12.45
CA THR A 30 4.39 -5.99 12.34
C THR A 30 4.93 -6.16 10.92
N VAL A 31 5.30 -5.06 10.27
CA VAL A 31 6.00 -5.07 8.98
C VAL A 31 7.38 -4.46 9.17
N GLN A 32 8.42 -5.21 8.81
CA GLN A 32 9.81 -4.80 8.96
C GLN A 32 10.30 -3.99 7.76
N HIS A 33 11.44 -3.30 7.91
CA HIS A 33 12.10 -2.62 6.80
C HIS A 33 12.45 -3.62 5.68
N GLY A 34 12.10 -3.28 4.43
CA GLY A 34 12.31 -4.15 3.26
C GLY A 34 11.43 -5.40 3.22
N GLU A 35 10.45 -5.53 4.12
CA GLU A 35 9.49 -6.62 4.13
C GLU A 35 8.21 -6.25 3.38
N CYS A 36 7.63 -7.21 2.67
CA CYS A 36 6.27 -7.12 2.12
C CYS A 36 5.35 -8.10 2.85
N VAL A 37 4.29 -7.57 3.47
CA VAL A 37 3.20 -8.39 4.03
C VAL A 37 1.96 -8.25 3.16
N ALA A 38 1.42 -9.38 2.69
CA ALA A 38 0.17 -9.43 1.95
C ALA A 38 -1.01 -9.74 2.90
N LEU A 39 -1.98 -8.83 2.95
CA LEU A 39 -3.26 -9.04 3.66
C LEU A 39 -4.27 -9.56 2.65
N ILE A 40 -4.64 -10.83 2.75
CA ILE A 40 -5.48 -11.53 1.78
C ILE A 40 -6.81 -11.96 2.39
N GLY A 41 -7.82 -12.17 1.56
CA GLY A 41 -9.15 -12.60 1.97
C GLY A 41 -10.22 -12.22 0.97
N ALA A 42 -11.40 -12.77 1.11
CA ALA A 42 -12.56 -12.46 0.26
C ALA A 42 -13.01 -10.99 0.40
N ASN A 43 -13.89 -10.55 -0.49
CA ASN A 43 -14.55 -9.25 -0.34
C ASN A 43 -15.38 -9.25 0.95
N GLY A 44 -15.25 -8.17 1.73
CA GLY A 44 -15.91 -8.06 3.03
C GLY A 44 -15.16 -8.71 4.20
N SER A 45 -13.97 -9.31 3.98
CA SER A 45 -13.18 -9.94 5.05
C SER A 45 -12.53 -8.97 6.04
N GLY A 46 -12.60 -7.64 5.82
CA GLY A 46 -12.03 -6.63 6.71
C GLY A 46 -10.76 -5.94 6.19
N LYS A 47 -10.18 -6.34 5.03
CA LYS A 47 -8.92 -5.77 4.50
C LYS A 47 -8.93 -4.24 4.37
N SER A 48 -9.91 -3.67 3.67
CA SER A 48 -9.99 -2.21 3.50
C SER A 48 -10.30 -1.49 4.82
N THR A 49 -10.97 -2.14 5.78
CA THR A 49 -11.15 -1.61 7.14
C THR A 49 -9.79 -1.55 7.85
N ALA A 50 -8.99 -2.62 7.78
CA ALA A 50 -7.64 -2.64 8.33
C ALA A 50 -6.76 -1.54 7.70
N VAL A 51 -6.73 -1.44 6.36
CA VAL A 51 -5.99 -0.38 5.66
C VAL A 51 -6.39 1.00 6.13
N ARG A 52 -7.70 1.30 6.22
CA ARG A 52 -8.18 2.61 6.66
C ARG A 52 -7.83 2.92 8.12
N CYS A 53 -7.88 1.92 9.00
CA CYS A 53 -7.43 2.08 10.39
C CYS A 53 -5.92 2.30 10.46
N ILE A 54 -5.13 1.51 9.74
CA ILE A 54 -3.66 1.64 9.71
C ILE A 54 -3.23 3.01 9.19
N THR A 55 -3.90 3.52 8.16
CA THR A 55 -3.52 4.79 7.51
C THR A 55 -4.09 6.05 8.17
N GLY A 56 -4.81 5.92 9.30
CA GLY A 56 -5.41 7.05 10.01
C GLY A 56 -6.68 7.60 9.37
N LEU A 57 -7.19 6.97 8.30
CA LEU A 57 -8.44 7.37 7.62
C LEU A 57 -9.69 6.95 8.40
N LEU A 58 -9.56 6.01 9.32
CA LEU A 58 -10.65 5.51 10.14
C LEU A 58 -10.13 5.21 11.54
N THR A 59 -10.68 5.87 12.54
CA THR A 59 -10.32 5.62 13.94
C THR A 59 -10.69 4.20 14.34
N PRO A 60 -9.78 3.38 14.88
CA PRO A 60 -10.11 2.05 15.38
C PRO A 60 -11.07 2.12 16.57
N SER A 61 -11.84 1.07 16.80
CA SER A 61 -12.66 0.92 18.00
C SER A 61 -11.83 0.42 19.19
N GLU A 62 -10.79 -0.39 18.89
CA GLU A 62 -9.92 -1.02 19.87
C GLU A 62 -8.51 -1.14 19.30
N GLY A 63 -7.52 -1.27 20.18
CA GLY A 63 -6.12 -1.43 19.82
C GLY A 63 -5.43 -0.15 19.38
N SER A 64 -4.23 -0.31 18.84
CA SER A 64 -3.38 0.81 18.41
C SER A 64 -2.63 0.51 17.13
N VAL A 65 -2.16 1.57 16.49
CA VAL A 65 -1.31 1.55 15.29
C VAL A 65 -0.11 2.45 15.53
N GLU A 66 1.06 2.00 15.14
CA GLU A 66 2.28 2.80 15.09
C GLU A 66 2.90 2.72 13.69
N ILE A 67 3.20 3.88 13.10
CA ILE A 67 3.94 4.02 11.85
C ILE A 67 5.26 4.69 12.16
N CYS A 68 6.36 3.96 12.04
CA CYS A 68 7.69 4.41 12.47
C CYS A 68 7.68 4.95 13.92
N GLY A 69 6.93 4.29 14.82
CA GLY A 69 6.77 4.70 16.22
C GLY A 69 5.92 5.95 16.44
N ALA A 70 5.06 6.32 15.48
CA ALA A 70 4.13 7.45 15.58
C ALA A 70 2.67 6.98 15.38
N ASP A 71 1.75 7.45 16.23
CA ASP A 71 0.32 7.14 16.14
C ASP A 71 -0.34 7.97 15.00
N PRO A 72 -0.93 7.34 13.96
CA PRO A 72 -1.58 8.05 12.86
C PRO A 72 -2.91 8.72 13.22
N HIS A 73 -3.43 8.52 14.44
CA HIS A 73 -4.75 8.99 14.89
C HIS A 73 -4.68 10.20 15.82
N HIS A 74 -3.52 10.51 16.41
CA HIS A 74 -3.38 11.55 17.41
C HIS A 74 -2.28 12.55 17.07
N GLU A 75 -2.63 13.84 16.99
CA GLU A 75 -1.66 14.92 16.79
C GLU A 75 -0.82 15.15 18.08
N PRO A 76 0.47 15.49 17.99
CA PRO A 76 1.22 15.82 16.75
C PRO A 76 1.84 14.62 16.03
N GLU A 77 1.66 13.40 16.50
CA GLU A 77 2.29 12.20 15.94
C GLU A 77 1.71 11.83 14.58
N ALA A 78 0.43 12.09 14.35
CA ALA A 78 -0.25 11.78 13.11
C ALA A 78 0.40 12.45 11.88
N GLU A 79 0.95 13.68 12.03
CA GLU A 79 1.70 14.32 10.96
C GLU A 79 2.97 13.53 10.61
N ARG A 80 3.73 13.07 11.61
CA ARG A 80 4.94 12.25 11.42
C ARG A 80 4.60 10.89 10.78
N ALA A 81 3.52 10.26 11.24
CA ALA A 81 3.03 8.99 10.68
C ALA A 81 2.66 9.16 9.20
N ARG A 82 1.89 10.21 8.85
CA ARG A 82 1.52 10.53 7.46
C ARG A 82 2.74 10.86 6.58
N ALA A 83 3.74 11.54 7.12
CA ALA A 83 4.97 11.83 6.38
C ALA A 83 5.78 10.55 6.09
N ALA A 84 5.76 9.56 7.00
CA ALA A 84 6.51 8.33 6.88
C ALA A 84 5.85 7.27 5.98
N MET A 85 4.55 7.41 5.63
CA MET A 85 3.84 6.44 4.80
C MET A 85 3.32 7.03 3.50
N ALA A 86 3.13 6.17 2.48
CA ALA A 86 2.37 6.48 1.27
C ALA A 86 1.23 5.47 1.11
N LEU A 87 0.06 5.93 0.65
CA LEU A 87 -1.12 5.11 0.42
C LEU A 87 -1.50 5.11 -1.06
N VAL A 88 -1.72 3.93 -1.60
CA VAL A 88 -2.40 3.71 -2.88
C VAL A 88 -3.77 3.08 -2.55
N PRO A 89 -4.86 3.84 -2.62
CA PRO A 89 -6.20 3.32 -2.37
C PRO A 89 -6.68 2.45 -3.55
N ASP A 90 -7.70 1.63 -3.32
CA ASP A 90 -8.36 0.77 -4.32
C ASP A 90 -8.98 1.57 -5.47
N THR A 91 -9.42 2.78 -5.19
CA THR A 91 -9.95 3.72 -6.17
C THR A 91 -9.05 4.95 -6.25
N PRO A 92 -8.48 5.27 -7.42
CA PRO A 92 -7.61 6.42 -7.58
C PRO A 92 -8.28 7.73 -7.19
N LEU A 93 -7.60 8.51 -6.35
CA LEU A 93 -8.00 9.85 -5.92
C LEU A 93 -7.09 10.87 -6.60
N LEU A 94 -7.55 11.42 -7.72
CA LEU A 94 -6.82 12.39 -8.52
C LEU A 94 -7.58 13.72 -8.59
N TYR A 95 -6.86 14.81 -8.65
CA TYR A 95 -7.42 16.14 -8.89
C TYR A 95 -7.78 16.29 -10.37
N GLU A 96 -9.03 16.53 -10.68
CA GLU A 96 -9.54 16.55 -12.07
C GLU A 96 -8.89 17.63 -12.95
N ASP A 97 -8.36 18.70 -12.34
CA ASP A 97 -7.76 19.85 -13.03
C ASP A 97 -6.22 19.81 -13.08
N LEU A 98 -5.59 18.77 -12.56
CA LEU A 98 -4.14 18.59 -12.63
C LEU A 98 -3.78 17.51 -13.65
N THR A 99 -2.73 17.76 -14.44
CA THR A 99 -2.15 16.74 -15.31
C THR A 99 -1.41 15.67 -14.52
N VAL A 100 -1.08 14.54 -15.16
CA VAL A 100 -0.27 13.49 -14.53
C VAL A 100 1.00 14.07 -13.93
N ARG A 101 1.78 14.86 -14.70
CA ARG A 101 3.02 15.49 -14.22
C ARG A 101 2.75 16.43 -13.03
N GLN A 102 1.73 17.26 -13.11
CA GLN A 102 1.39 18.20 -12.03
C GLN A 102 0.97 17.49 -10.74
N HIS A 103 0.35 16.31 -10.81
CA HIS A 103 0.12 15.49 -9.62
C HIS A 103 1.44 15.08 -8.95
N LEU A 104 2.40 14.62 -9.73
CA LEU A 104 3.70 14.19 -9.21
C LEU A 104 4.47 15.37 -8.62
N GLU A 105 4.48 16.52 -9.31
CA GLU A 105 5.08 17.76 -8.82
C GLU A 105 4.48 18.17 -7.46
N LEU A 106 3.14 18.23 -7.38
CA LEU A 106 2.43 18.57 -6.14
C LEU A 106 2.81 17.64 -4.98
N VAL A 107 2.77 16.32 -5.22
CA VAL A 107 3.07 15.34 -4.17
C VAL A 107 4.54 15.38 -3.79
N ALA A 108 5.46 15.47 -4.74
CA ALA A 108 6.88 15.51 -4.49
C ALA A 108 7.27 16.75 -3.65
N MET A 109 6.77 17.93 -4.03
CA MET A 109 7.00 19.19 -3.30
C MET A 109 6.40 19.14 -1.89
N ALA A 110 5.17 18.62 -1.73
CA ALA A 110 4.52 18.50 -0.43
C ALA A 110 5.28 17.56 0.53
N HIS A 111 6.10 16.65 0.00
CA HIS A 111 6.89 15.70 0.78
C HIS A 111 8.40 15.97 0.74
N GLY A 112 8.81 17.18 0.39
CA GLY A 112 10.19 17.67 0.55
C GLY A 112 11.20 17.09 -0.46
N VAL A 113 10.75 16.64 -1.63
CA VAL A 113 11.66 16.31 -2.73
C VAL A 113 12.33 17.60 -3.20
N SER A 114 13.66 17.61 -3.30
CA SER A 114 14.42 18.81 -3.67
C SER A 114 14.19 19.20 -5.14
N ASP A 115 14.15 20.50 -5.43
CA ASP A 115 13.95 21.02 -6.79
C ASP A 115 15.00 20.47 -7.78
N GLY A 116 16.23 20.23 -7.32
CA GLY A 116 17.32 19.72 -8.17
C GLY A 116 17.16 18.25 -8.57
N GLU A 117 16.33 17.48 -7.87
CA GLU A 117 16.06 16.07 -8.13
C GLU A 117 14.67 15.83 -8.73
N LEU A 118 13.79 16.84 -8.68
CA LEU A 118 12.37 16.71 -8.97
C LEU A 118 12.09 16.15 -10.36
N ASP A 119 12.65 16.79 -11.40
CA ASP A 119 12.42 16.38 -12.79
C ASP A 119 12.94 14.96 -13.06
N ALA A 120 14.14 14.62 -12.60
CA ALA A 120 14.71 13.29 -12.79
C ALA A 120 13.89 12.20 -12.09
N ARG A 121 13.35 12.49 -10.89
CA ARG A 121 12.46 11.56 -10.18
C ARG A 121 11.14 11.39 -10.89
N ILE A 122 10.51 12.49 -11.34
CA ILE A 122 9.25 12.45 -12.09
C ILE A 122 9.42 11.61 -13.35
N ASP A 123 10.44 11.90 -14.14
CA ASP A 123 10.69 11.19 -15.40
C ASP A 123 10.94 9.69 -15.13
N GLY A 124 11.75 9.36 -14.12
CA GLY A 124 12.00 7.96 -13.73
C GLY A 124 10.74 7.19 -13.32
N VAL A 125 9.83 7.81 -12.55
CA VAL A 125 8.57 7.17 -12.15
C VAL A 125 7.61 7.05 -13.33
N LEU A 126 7.52 8.08 -14.19
CA LEU A 126 6.68 8.06 -15.39
C LEU A 126 7.12 6.97 -16.37
N ASP A 127 8.43 6.84 -16.60
CA ASP A 127 9.00 5.79 -17.45
C ASP A 127 8.75 4.40 -16.85
N GLY A 128 9.00 4.23 -15.56
CA GLY A 128 8.78 2.98 -14.84
C GLY A 128 7.35 2.46 -14.96
N LEU A 129 6.35 3.35 -14.98
CA LEU A 129 4.93 3.01 -15.11
C LEU A 129 4.38 3.13 -16.54
N ALA A 130 5.24 3.44 -17.53
CA ALA A 130 4.85 3.71 -18.92
C ALA A 130 3.74 4.78 -19.02
N LEU A 131 3.98 5.93 -18.38
CA LEU A 131 3.11 7.11 -18.37
C LEU A 131 3.76 8.34 -19.04
N ALA A 132 5.01 8.27 -19.50
CA ALA A 132 5.74 9.41 -20.04
C ALA A 132 4.95 10.14 -21.16
N ASP A 133 4.38 9.40 -22.11
CA ASP A 133 3.56 9.93 -23.20
C ASP A 133 2.22 10.53 -22.72
N ARG A 134 1.89 10.40 -21.45
CA ARG A 134 0.65 10.86 -20.83
C ARG A 134 0.87 11.91 -19.76
N ALA A 135 2.08 12.39 -19.59
CA ALA A 135 2.47 13.36 -18.57
C ALA A 135 1.62 14.64 -18.57
N SER A 136 1.17 15.09 -19.74
CA SER A 136 0.32 16.28 -19.92
C SER A 136 -1.18 16.03 -19.91
N TYR A 137 -1.64 14.77 -19.72
CA TYR A 137 -3.05 14.41 -19.75
C TYR A 137 -3.72 14.69 -18.40
N LEU A 138 -4.98 15.10 -18.46
CA LEU A 138 -5.86 15.23 -17.28
C LEU A 138 -6.51 13.87 -16.95
N PRO A 139 -6.93 13.63 -15.70
CA PRO A 139 -7.57 12.37 -15.31
C PRO A 139 -8.73 11.92 -16.18
N ARG A 140 -9.57 12.87 -16.65
CA ARG A 140 -10.70 12.58 -17.55
C ARG A 140 -10.29 12.01 -18.92
N GLU A 141 -9.03 12.20 -19.32
CA GLU A 141 -8.47 11.71 -20.58
C GLU A 141 -7.79 10.35 -20.43
N LEU A 142 -7.67 9.84 -19.18
CA LEU A 142 -7.02 8.61 -18.83
C LEU A 142 -8.00 7.44 -18.72
N SER A 143 -7.60 6.26 -19.17
CA SER A 143 -8.29 5.02 -18.85
C SER A 143 -8.23 4.73 -17.35
N ARG A 144 -9.06 3.80 -16.85
CA ARG A 144 -9.03 3.37 -15.44
C ARG A 144 -7.63 2.89 -15.02
N GLY A 145 -6.98 2.04 -15.83
CA GLY A 145 -5.64 1.54 -15.55
C GLY A 145 -4.58 2.66 -15.55
N MET A 146 -4.71 3.68 -16.41
CA MET A 146 -3.80 4.83 -16.41
C MET A 146 -3.99 5.72 -15.17
N ARG A 147 -5.23 5.90 -14.69
CA ARG A 147 -5.51 6.58 -13.42
C ARG A 147 -4.88 5.82 -12.25
N GLN A 148 -4.99 4.48 -12.24
CA GLN A 148 -4.34 3.64 -11.24
C GLN A 148 -2.82 3.78 -11.25
N LYS A 149 -2.21 3.77 -12.44
CA LYS A 149 -0.76 4.04 -12.59
C LYS A 149 -0.37 5.43 -12.09
N THR A 150 -1.18 6.45 -12.37
CA THR A 150 -0.93 7.82 -11.87
C THR A 150 -0.97 7.87 -10.34
N GLN A 151 -1.93 7.18 -9.71
CA GLN A 151 -2.00 7.06 -8.25
C GLN A 151 -0.77 6.34 -7.68
N LEU A 152 -0.33 5.25 -8.33
CA LEU A 152 0.91 4.55 -7.97
C LEU A 152 2.13 5.46 -8.12
N ALA A 153 2.21 6.24 -9.21
CA ALA A 153 3.27 7.22 -9.43
C ALA A 153 3.33 8.25 -8.29
N CYS A 154 2.19 8.77 -7.85
CA CYS A 154 2.09 9.70 -6.73
C CYS A 154 2.58 9.09 -5.40
N ALA A 155 2.38 7.79 -5.18
CA ALA A 155 2.88 7.12 -3.99
C ALA A 155 4.39 6.85 -4.05
N LEU A 156 4.91 6.50 -5.23
CA LEU A 156 6.32 6.14 -5.46
C LEU A 156 7.26 7.35 -5.57
N ILE A 157 6.75 8.54 -5.96
CA ILE A 157 7.59 9.74 -6.12
C ILE A 157 8.11 10.27 -4.79
N ARG A 158 7.38 10.05 -3.69
CA ARG A 158 7.70 10.58 -2.37
C ARG A 158 8.56 9.62 -1.55
N PRO A 159 9.45 10.13 -0.70
CA PRO A 159 10.12 9.28 0.28
C PRO A 159 9.09 8.76 1.28
N ALA A 160 9.07 7.45 1.50
CA ALA A 160 8.24 6.80 2.49
C ALA A 160 8.95 5.58 3.07
N ALA A 161 8.80 5.35 4.39
CA ALA A 161 9.29 4.14 5.04
C ALA A 161 8.28 2.98 4.90
N LEU A 162 6.99 3.31 4.73
CA LEU A 162 5.90 2.36 4.56
C LEU A 162 5.07 2.72 3.32
N LEU A 163 4.88 1.75 2.43
CA LEU A 163 3.96 1.85 1.29
C LEU A 163 2.77 0.92 1.53
N VAL A 164 1.58 1.49 1.66
CA VAL A 164 0.31 0.75 1.82
C VAL A 164 -0.41 0.73 0.49
N LEU A 165 -0.73 -0.47 -0.01
CA LEU A 165 -1.29 -0.71 -1.33
C LEU A 165 -2.63 -1.46 -1.18
N ASP A 166 -3.75 -0.79 -1.42
CA ASP A 166 -5.07 -1.43 -1.38
C ASP A 166 -5.46 -1.86 -2.80
N GLU A 167 -5.41 -3.17 -3.07
CA GLU A 167 -5.72 -3.80 -4.37
C GLU A 167 -5.00 -3.14 -5.58
N PRO A 168 -3.66 -2.96 -5.55
CA PRO A 168 -2.93 -2.08 -6.46
C PRO A 168 -2.99 -2.48 -7.93
N VAL A 169 -3.33 -3.74 -8.23
CA VAL A 169 -3.33 -4.29 -9.61
C VAL A 169 -4.68 -4.26 -10.30
N VAL A 170 -5.74 -3.83 -9.60
CA VAL A 170 -7.07 -3.76 -10.19
C VAL A 170 -7.08 -2.77 -11.35
N GLY A 171 -7.44 -3.28 -12.54
CA GLY A 171 -7.50 -2.49 -13.78
C GLY A 171 -6.16 -2.34 -14.51
N LEU A 172 -5.08 -2.96 -14.03
CA LEU A 172 -3.80 -3.01 -14.73
C LEU A 172 -3.74 -4.22 -15.67
N ASP A 173 -3.19 -4.00 -16.87
CA ASP A 173 -2.85 -5.06 -17.80
C ASP A 173 -1.60 -5.85 -17.34
N PRO A 174 -1.37 -7.08 -17.83
CA PRO A 174 -0.25 -7.90 -17.41
C PRO A 174 1.13 -7.24 -17.55
N PRO A 175 1.45 -6.51 -18.63
CA PRO A 175 2.72 -5.78 -18.71
C PRO A 175 2.87 -4.71 -17.60
N SER A 176 1.78 -4.01 -17.26
CA SER A 176 1.78 -3.01 -16.18
C SER A 176 1.94 -3.64 -14.80
N GLN A 177 1.34 -4.82 -14.58
CA GLN A 177 1.55 -5.59 -13.34
C GLN A 177 3.01 -6.03 -13.19
N THR A 178 3.67 -6.46 -14.27
CA THR A 178 5.09 -6.81 -14.24
C THR A 178 5.96 -5.62 -13.86
N ARG A 179 5.74 -4.46 -14.49
CA ARG A 179 6.46 -3.21 -14.15
C ARG A 179 6.24 -2.78 -12.71
N LEU A 180 5.00 -2.85 -12.24
CA LEU A 180 4.70 -2.54 -10.82
C LEU A 180 5.45 -3.47 -9.89
N ARG A 181 5.49 -4.77 -10.17
CA ARG A 181 6.24 -5.75 -9.37
C ARG A 181 7.72 -5.37 -9.28
N GLU A 182 8.35 -5.01 -10.41
CA GLU A 182 9.75 -4.59 -10.45
C GLU A 182 10.00 -3.34 -9.58
N LEU A 183 9.11 -2.34 -9.65
CA LEU A 183 9.17 -1.14 -8.82
C LEU A 183 9.02 -1.44 -7.32
N LEU A 184 8.10 -2.35 -6.96
CA LEU A 184 7.91 -2.75 -5.56
C LEU A 184 9.11 -3.53 -5.02
N LEU A 185 9.71 -4.41 -5.83
CA LEU A 185 10.93 -5.13 -5.46
C LEU A 185 12.13 -4.18 -5.29
N ALA A 186 12.26 -3.17 -6.14
CA ALA A 186 13.27 -2.13 -5.98
C ALA A 186 13.06 -1.34 -4.69
N ALA A 187 11.82 -0.91 -4.40
CA ALA A 187 11.48 -0.21 -3.16
C ALA A 187 11.82 -1.06 -1.90
N LYS A 188 11.51 -2.37 -1.94
CA LYS A 188 11.90 -3.31 -0.87
C LYS A 188 13.42 -3.37 -0.70
N ALA A 189 14.16 -3.46 -1.80
CA ALA A 189 15.64 -3.51 -1.75
C ALA A 189 16.22 -2.23 -1.15
N ASP A 190 15.56 -1.08 -1.34
CA ASP A 190 15.89 0.21 -0.72
C ASP A 190 15.42 0.32 0.75
N GLY A 191 14.83 -0.75 1.31
CA GLY A 191 14.39 -0.83 2.71
C GLY A 191 12.97 -0.34 2.97
N VAL A 192 12.18 0.00 1.94
CA VAL A 192 10.77 0.39 2.11
C VAL A 192 9.95 -0.84 2.51
N ALA A 193 9.15 -0.71 3.58
CA ALA A 193 8.18 -1.72 3.99
C ALA A 193 6.92 -1.64 3.13
N LEU A 194 6.35 -2.79 2.79
CA LEU A 194 5.14 -2.88 1.97
C LEU A 194 4.04 -3.60 2.75
N LEU A 195 2.87 -2.98 2.86
CA LEU A 195 1.62 -3.65 3.22
C LEU A 195 0.71 -3.66 1.99
N MET A 196 0.36 -4.82 1.49
CA MET A 196 -0.45 -4.94 0.27
C MET A 196 -1.71 -5.75 0.57
N THR A 197 -2.89 -5.21 0.23
CA THR A 197 -4.09 -6.05 0.15
C THR A 197 -4.23 -6.59 -1.26
N THR A 198 -4.65 -7.83 -1.40
CA THR A 198 -4.99 -8.39 -2.71
C THR A 198 -5.85 -9.65 -2.57
N HIS A 199 -6.67 -9.88 -3.58
CA HIS A 199 -7.30 -11.16 -3.85
C HIS A 199 -6.61 -11.90 -5.02
N GLN A 200 -5.63 -11.28 -5.68
CA GLN A 200 -4.84 -11.83 -6.80
C GLN A 200 -3.51 -12.37 -6.29
N LEU A 201 -3.51 -13.60 -5.78
CA LEU A 201 -2.33 -14.21 -5.14
C LEU A 201 -1.13 -14.30 -6.09
N ARG A 202 -1.36 -14.50 -7.40
CA ARG A 202 -0.27 -14.53 -8.41
C ARG A 202 0.53 -13.23 -8.49
N PHE A 203 -0.09 -12.09 -8.21
CA PHE A 203 0.66 -10.82 -8.20
C PHE A 203 1.54 -10.71 -6.96
N ALA A 204 1.02 -11.12 -5.81
CA ALA A 204 1.76 -11.12 -4.55
C ALA A 204 2.93 -12.12 -4.57
N ASP A 205 2.81 -13.18 -5.36
CA ASP A 205 3.86 -14.18 -5.52
C ASP A 205 5.16 -13.57 -6.07
N GLY A 206 6.27 -13.81 -5.36
CA GLY A 206 7.57 -13.21 -5.64
C GLY A 206 7.74 -11.76 -5.14
N VAL A 207 6.71 -11.15 -4.49
CA VAL A 207 6.81 -9.85 -3.82
C VAL A 207 6.63 -9.99 -2.31
N ALA A 208 5.60 -10.73 -1.89
CA ALA A 208 5.27 -10.93 -0.49
C ALA A 208 6.25 -11.90 0.19
N ASP A 209 6.70 -11.55 1.39
CA ASP A 209 7.51 -12.40 2.27
C ASP A 209 6.62 -13.18 3.23
N ARG A 210 5.54 -12.54 3.70
CA ARG A 210 4.54 -13.12 4.58
C ARG A 210 3.12 -12.76 4.12
N GLY A 211 2.18 -13.59 4.55
CA GLY A 211 0.76 -13.34 4.36
C GLY A 211 -0.03 -13.39 5.66
N VAL A 212 -1.14 -12.66 5.68
CA VAL A 212 -2.18 -12.71 6.71
C VAL A 212 -3.51 -12.89 6.01
N VAL A 213 -4.21 -13.97 6.34
CA VAL A 213 -5.55 -14.28 5.82
C VAL A 213 -6.59 -13.69 6.75
N LEU A 214 -7.45 -12.84 6.23
CA LEU A 214 -8.63 -12.34 6.94
C LEU A 214 -9.90 -13.05 6.48
N GLU A 215 -10.68 -13.53 7.42
CA GLU A 215 -12.01 -14.10 7.22
C GLU A 215 -12.98 -13.47 8.24
N GLU A 216 -14.06 -12.86 7.76
CA GLU A 216 -15.10 -12.24 8.59
C GLU A 216 -14.58 -11.30 9.69
N GLY A 217 -13.52 -10.55 9.37
CA GLY A 217 -12.86 -9.60 10.28
C GLY A 217 -11.78 -10.20 11.18
N HIS A 218 -11.59 -11.51 11.20
CA HIS A 218 -10.61 -12.19 12.05
C HIS A 218 -9.41 -12.67 11.26
N VAL A 219 -8.26 -12.78 11.94
CA VAL A 219 -7.07 -13.43 11.38
C VAL A 219 -7.29 -14.95 11.41
N ALA A 220 -7.56 -15.55 10.26
CA ALA A 220 -7.74 -16.98 10.12
C ALA A 220 -6.40 -17.72 10.05
N GLU A 221 -5.40 -17.14 9.39
CA GLU A 221 -4.07 -17.72 9.22
C GLU A 221 -3.03 -16.62 8.98
N ALA A 222 -1.79 -16.82 9.43
CA ALA A 222 -0.66 -15.96 9.14
C ALA A 222 0.63 -16.79 9.06
N GLY A 223 1.59 -16.35 8.26
CA GLY A 223 2.89 -17.03 8.14
C GLY A 223 3.69 -16.63 6.91
N PRO A 224 4.83 -17.32 6.68
CA PRO A 224 5.62 -17.15 5.46
C PRO A 224 4.76 -17.34 4.21
N TRP A 225 4.98 -16.52 3.19
CA TRP A 225 4.16 -16.50 1.98
C TRP A 225 4.08 -17.85 1.28
N GLU A 226 5.22 -18.52 1.08
CA GLU A 226 5.30 -19.82 0.41
C GLU A 226 4.50 -20.92 1.12
N GLU A 227 4.56 -20.96 2.47
CA GLU A 227 3.82 -21.93 3.26
C GLU A 227 2.30 -21.68 3.21
N LEU A 228 1.91 -20.39 3.29
CA LEU A 228 0.51 -19.97 3.28
C LEU A 228 -0.13 -20.28 1.92
N THR A 229 0.56 -19.97 0.82
CA THR A 229 0.06 -20.25 -0.54
C THR A 229 -0.02 -21.76 -0.81
N ALA A 230 0.96 -22.55 -0.34
CA ALA A 230 0.89 -24.01 -0.46
C ALA A 230 -0.34 -24.61 0.26
N ARG A 231 -0.66 -24.10 1.47
CA ARG A 231 -1.87 -24.50 2.21
C ARG A 231 -3.16 -24.01 1.55
N ALA A 232 -3.17 -22.80 1.00
CA ALA A 232 -4.30 -22.24 0.28
C ALA A 232 -4.65 -23.09 -0.96
N VAL A 233 -3.65 -23.48 -1.75
CA VAL A 233 -3.82 -24.38 -2.90
C VAL A 233 -4.37 -25.75 -2.47
N ALA A 234 -3.83 -26.32 -1.37
CA ALA A 234 -4.31 -27.60 -0.84
C ALA A 234 -5.78 -27.55 -0.37
N ARG A 235 -6.29 -26.37 0.00
CA ARG A 235 -7.70 -26.13 0.36
C ARG A 235 -8.60 -25.76 -0.82
N GLY A 236 -8.06 -25.76 -2.05
CA GLY A 236 -8.80 -25.42 -3.26
C GLY A 236 -9.02 -23.91 -3.47
N TRP A 237 -8.24 -23.07 -2.82
CA TRP A 237 -8.22 -21.65 -3.14
C TRP A 237 -7.57 -21.47 -4.51
N GLU A 238 -8.33 -20.92 -5.43
CA GLU A 238 -7.81 -20.67 -6.76
C GLU A 238 -6.83 -19.48 -6.70
N LEU A 239 -5.61 -19.71 -7.19
CA LEU A 239 -4.56 -18.68 -7.32
C LEU A 239 -4.83 -17.74 -8.53
N TYR A 240 -6.10 -17.33 -8.73
CA TYR A 240 -6.49 -16.51 -9.88
C TYR A 240 -6.24 -15.03 -9.67
#